data_a06e502dbbd424d207cab35ceca004ba
#
_entry.id   a06e502dbbd424d207cab35ceca004ba
#
_cell.length_a   1.000
_cell.length_b   1.000
_cell.length_c   1.000
_cell.angle_alpha   90.00
_cell.angle_beta   90.00
_cell.angle_gamma   90.00
#
_symmetry.space_group_name_H-M   'P 1'
#
loop_
_entity.id
_entity.type
_entity.pdbx_description
1 polymer ?
#
loop_
_entity_poly.entity_id
_entity_poly.type
_entity_poly.pdbx_seq_one_letter_code
_entity_poly.pdbx_strand_id
1 'polypeptide(L)'
;MQQEYKRIDITKDQIVPIAEKMRKNGVYLVMIHDFLNKEGKMDISWDYAVDPAVESYHVVGETTVPSIGEIYDEAARWPERELNELFGITFEGLDVSKRLFLPEDLLETQGKGQIMVTPLSELVEKNQTNKKEGSV
;
A
#
# COMPACT_ATOMS: atom_id res chain seq x y z
N MET A 1 -16.82 -21.66 -5.49
CA MET A 1 -15.90 -21.88 -4.36
C MET A 1 -15.50 -20.53 -3.77
N GLN A 2 -15.71 -20.38 -2.48
CA GLN A 2 -15.22 -19.18 -1.80
C GLN A 2 -13.72 -19.36 -1.54
N GLN A 3 -12.93 -18.38 -1.94
CA GLN A 3 -11.52 -18.33 -1.64
C GLN A 3 -11.36 -17.97 -0.16
N GLU A 4 -10.62 -18.78 0.59
CA GLU A 4 -10.34 -18.53 1.99
C GLU A 4 -9.26 -17.44 2.12
N TYR A 5 -9.52 -16.46 2.96
CA TYR A 5 -8.60 -15.38 3.27
C TYR A 5 -8.13 -15.51 4.72
N LYS A 6 -6.84 -15.68 4.90
CA LYS A 6 -6.22 -15.84 6.23
C LYS A 6 -5.38 -14.63 6.59
N ARG A 7 -5.74 -13.96 7.67
CA ARG A 7 -4.93 -12.87 8.23
C ARG A 7 -3.91 -13.43 9.22
N ILE A 8 -2.65 -13.06 9.05
CA ILE A 8 -1.55 -13.47 9.93
C ILE A 8 -0.79 -12.21 10.33
N ASP A 9 -0.76 -11.90 11.62
CA ASP A 9 0.00 -10.76 12.13
C ASP A 9 1.45 -11.17 12.35
N ILE A 10 2.38 -10.37 11.82
CA ILE A 10 3.81 -10.62 11.89
C ILE A 10 4.57 -9.39 12.38
N THR A 11 5.85 -9.57 12.65
CA THR A 11 6.77 -8.47 12.96
C THR A 11 7.54 -8.06 11.71
N LYS A 12 8.12 -6.87 11.74
CA LYS A 12 8.95 -6.34 10.65
C LYS A 12 10.07 -7.29 10.24
N ASP A 13 10.68 -7.98 11.21
CA ASP A 13 11.80 -8.89 10.97
C ASP A 13 11.41 -10.16 10.20
N GLN A 14 10.12 -10.47 10.15
CA GLN A 14 9.60 -11.66 9.47
C GLN A 14 9.25 -11.42 8.00
N ILE A 15 9.22 -10.18 7.54
CA ILE A 15 8.81 -9.82 6.17
C ILE A 15 9.67 -10.51 5.12
N VAL A 16 10.98 -10.35 5.18
CA VAL A 16 11.93 -10.91 4.22
C VAL A 16 11.99 -12.43 4.30
N PRO A 17 12.15 -13.05 5.48
CA PRO A 17 12.16 -14.52 5.58
C PRO A 17 10.88 -15.18 5.03
N ILE A 18 9.73 -14.59 5.25
CA ILE A 18 8.46 -15.10 4.70
C ILE A 18 8.45 -14.99 3.18
N ALA A 19 8.87 -13.85 2.63
CA ALA A 19 8.96 -13.65 1.19
C ALA A 19 9.91 -14.66 0.52
N GLU A 20 11.07 -14.90 1.12
CA GLU A 20 12.03 -15.89 0.62
C GLU A 20 11.45 -17.30 0.63
N LYS A 21 10.77 -17.68 1.71
CA LYS A 21 10.10 -18.97 1.83
C LYS A 21 9.02 -19.13 0.77
N MET A 22 8.18 -18.12 0.59
CA MET A 22 7.10 -18.14 -0.40
C MET A 22 7.65 -18.26 -1.82
N ARG A 23 8.68 -17.48 -2.15
CA ARG A 23 9.32 -17.53 -3.46
C ARG A 23 9.95 -18.90 -3.74
N LYS A 24 10.63 -19.46 -2.76
CA LYS A 24 11.23 -20.81 -2.86
C LYS A 24 10.19 -21.89 -3.14
N ASN A 25 8.99 -21.73 -2.56
CA ASN A 25 7.88 -22.66 -2.75
C ASN A 25 7.03 -22.37 -4.01
N GLY A 26 7.44 -21.40 -4.83
CA GLY A 26 6.73 -21.03 -6.06
C GLY A 26 5.40 -20.32 -5.82
N VAL A 27 5.21 -19.72 -4.65
CA VAL A 27 3.99 -18.98 -4.31
C VAL A 27 4.03 -17.59 -4.92
N TYR A 28 2.92 -17.17 -5.54
CA TYR A 28 2.80 -15.84 -6.12
C TYR A 28 2.49 -14.78 -5.08
N LEU A 29 3.15 -13.62 -5.20
CA LEU A 29 2.77 -12.42 -4.48
C LEU A 29 1.57 -11.79 -5.21
N VAL A 30 0.44 -11.68 -4.52
CA VAL A 30 -0.78 -11.13 -5.09
C VAL A 30 -0.73 -9.61 -5.08
N MET A 31 -0.46 -9.02 -3.92
CA MET A 31 -0.34 -7.57 -3.77
C MET A 31 0.32 -7.20 -2.44
N ILE A 32 0.81 -5.97 -2.38
CA ILE A 32 1.20 -5.29 -1.14
C ILE A 32 0.28 -4.08 -1.02
N HIS A 33 -0.41 -3.95 0.09
CA HIS A 33 -1.34 -2.84 0.31
C HIS A 33 -1.31 -2.36 1.76
N ASP A 34 -1.95 -1.22 2.01
CA ASP A 34 -2.02 -0.68 3.35
C ASP A 34 -3.35 0.02 3.59
N PHE A 35 -3.66 0.25 4.84
CA PHE A 35 -4.75 1.12 5.26
C PHE A 35 -4.47 1.66 6.67
N LEU A 36 -5.11 2.79 6.99
CA LEU A 36 -5.12 3.28 8.35
C LEU A 36 -6.21 2.55 9.14
N ASN A 37 -5.82 1.90 10.24
CA ASN A 37 -6.77 1.21 11.10
C ASN A 37 -7.54 2.21 11.98
N LYS A 38 -8.48 1.70 12.79
CA LYS A 38 -9.32 2.52 13.67
C LYS A 38 -8.51 3.29 14.73
N GLU A 39 -7.31 2.81 15.05
CA GLU A 39 -6.40 3.44 16.01
C GLU A 39 -5.49 4.50 15.36
N GLY A 40 -5.63 4.72 14.05
CA GLY A 40 -4.81 5.65 13.30
C GLY A 40 -3.42 5.12 12.95
N LYS A 41 -3.19 3.82 13.10
CA LYS A 41 -1.93 3.17 12.76
C LYS A 41 -1.97 2.61 11.34
N MET A 42 -0.84 2.66 10.67
CA MET A 42 -0.68 2.06 9.35
C MET A 42 -0.65 0.54 9.47
N ASP A 43 -1.49 -0.14 8.70
CA ASP A 43 -1.54 -1.59 8.59
C ASP A 43 -1.09 -1.98 7.19
N ILE A 44 0.14 -2.46 7.06
CA ILE A 44 0.74 -2.87 5.79
C ILE A 44 0.58 -4.37 5.65
N SER A 45 0.13 -4.84 4.50
CA SER A 45 -0.09 -6.27 4.26
C SER A 45 0.55 -6.76 2.97
N TRP A 46 1.04 -7.99 3.04
CA TRP A 46 1.60 -8.75 1.93
C TRP A 46 0.74 -9.98 1.71
N ASP A 47 0.06 -10.04 0.57
CA ASP A 47 -0.86 -11.12 0.24
C ASP A 47 -0.20 -12.13 -0.69
N TYR A 48 -0.22 -13.39 -0.30
CA TYR A 48 0.36 -14.52 -1.05
C TYR A 48 -0.72 -15.53 -1.42
N ALA A 49 -0.68 -16.00 -2.67
CA ALA A 49 -1.61 -16.99 -3.17
C ALA A 49 -1.17 -18.40 -2.77
N VAL A 50 -1.58 -18.84 -1.60
CA VAL A 50 -1.32 -20.19 -1.08
C VAL A 50 -2.59 -21.02 -1.28
N ASP A 51 -2.71 -21.62 -2.47
CA ASP A 51 -3.91 -22.37 -2.89
C ASP A 51 -4.31 -23.43 -1.85
N PRO A 52 -5.57 -23.52 -1.43
CA PRO A 52 -6.76 -22.80 -1.92
C PRO A 52 -7.01 -21.43 -1.26
N ALA A 53 -6.11 -20.94 -0.42
CA ALA A 53 -6.28 -19.72 0.37
C ALA A 53 -5.43 -18.57 -0.15
N VAL A 54 -5.75 -17.36 0.27
CA VAL A 54 -4.85 -16.21 0.25
C VAL A 54 -4.39 -15.98 1.68
N GLU A 55 -3.09 -16.04 1.92
CA GLU A 55 -2.51 -15.70 3.21
C GLU A 55 -2.05 -14.25 3.17
N SER A 56 -2.59 -13.43 4.08
CA SER A 56 -2.29 -12.02 4.20
C SER A 56 -1.47 -11.77 5.47
N TYR A 57 -0.23 -11.36 5.29
CA TYR A 57 0.70 -11.09 6.40
C TYR A 57 0.69 -9.59 6.69
N HIS A 58 0.38 -9.22 7.93
CA HIS A 58 0.18 -7.84 8.35
C HIS A 58 1.25 -7.36 9.33
N VAL A 59 1.77 -6.16 9.09
CA VAL A 59 2.62 -5.42 10.01
C VAL A 59 1.92 -4.10 10.35
N VAL A 60 1.62 -3.89 11.62
CA VAL A 60 0.88 -2.72 12.10
C VAL A 60 1.79 -1.75 12.84
N GLY A 61 1.65 -0.47 12.56
CA GLY A 61 2.35 0.59 13.29
C GLY A 61 3.74 0.93 12.76
N GLU A 62 4.18 0.32 11.65
CA GLU A 62 5.46 0.61 11.01
C GLU A 62 5.27 1.49 9.77
N THR A 63 6.20 2.44 9.58
CA THR A 63 6.24 3.30 8.38
C THR A 63 7.50 3.05 7.56
N THR A 64 8.43 2.27 8.09
CA THR A 64 9.67 1.87 7.41
C THR A 64 9.78 0.36 7.48
N VAL A 65 9.79 -0.29 6.34
CA VAL A 65 9.84 -1.75 6.21
C VAL A 65 10.84 -2.15 5.11
N PRO A 66 11.39 -3.36 5.14
CA PRO A 66 12.29 -3.79 4.07
C PRO A 66 11.55 -4.03 2.76
N SER A 67 12.22 -3.71 1.64
CA SER A 67 11.73 -4.07 0.32
C SER A 67 11.91 -5.56 0.06
N ILE A 68 10.97 -6.18 -0.63
CA ILE A 68 11.08 -7.54 -1.14
C ILE A 68 11.25 -7.57 -2.67
N GLY A 69 11.66 -6.45 -3.23
CA GLY A 69 11.87 -6.30 -4.68
C GLY A 69 12.98 -7.18 -5.24
N GLU A 70 13.97 -7.56 -4.45
CA GLU A 70 15.01 -8.51 -4.87
C GLU A 70 14.48 -9.95 -4.94
N ILE A 71 13.37 -10.23 -4.28
CA ILE A 71 12.76 -11.57 -4.23
C ILE A 71 11.67 -11.72 -5.29
N TYR A 72 10.79 -10.73 -5.42
CA TYR A 72 9.63 -10.76 -6.31
C TYR A 72 9.70 -9.78 -7.48
N ASP A 73 10.80 -9.09 -7.68
CA ASP A 73 11.03 -8.15 -8.78
C ASP A 73 9.90 -7.10 -8.91
N GLU A 74 9.42 -6.84 -10.09
CA GLU A 74 8.43 -5.80 -10.35
C GLU A 74 7.06 -6.10 -9.71
N ALA A 75 6.75 -7.35 -9.42
CA ALA A 75 5.53 -7.72 -8.70
C ALA A 75 5.50 -7.09 -7.29
N ALA A 76 6.67 -6.88 -6.69
CA ALA A 76 6.81 -6.20 -5.40
C ALA A 76 7.12 -4.71 -5.58
N ARG A 77 8.03 -4.35 -6.49
CA ARG A 77 8.50 -2.97 -6.64
C ARG A 77 7.40 -1.99 -7.02
N TRP A 78 6.47 -2.38 -7.88
CA TRP A 78 5.36 -1.52 -8.28
C TRP A 78 4.45 -1.16 -7.10
N PRO A 79 3.88 -2.13 -6.35
CA PRO A 79 3.09 -1.78 -5.18
C PRO A 79 3.90 -1.08 -4.08
N GLU A 80 5.19 -1.40 -3.90
CA GLU A 80 6.04 -0.69 -2.95
C GLU A 80 6.21 0.79 -3.31
N ARG A 81 6.42 1.10 -4.60
CA ARG A 81 6.48 2.49 -5.08
C ARG A 81 5.16 3.22 -4.89
N GLU A 82 4.05 2.54 -5.17
CA GLU A 82 2.71 3.09 -4.95
C GLU A 82 2.51 3.50 -3.49
N LEU A 83 2.82 2.61 -2.55
CA LEU A 83 2.68 2.89 -1.13
C LEU A 83 3.65 3.97 -0.65
N ASN A 84 4.85 4.01 -1.21
CA ASN A 84 5.81 5.08 -0.92
C ASN A 84 5.27 6.44 -1.37
N GLU A 85 4.76 6.54 -2.58
CA GLU A 85 4.26 7.81 -3.13
C GLU A 85 2.96 8.27 -2.48
N LEU A 86 2.01 7.37 -2.26
CA LEU A 86 0.68 7.72 -1.76
C LEU A 86 0.62 7.86 -0.24
N PHE A 87 1.38 7.05 0.50
CA PHE A 87 1.27 6.98 1.96
C PHE A 87 2.56 7.31 2.71
N GLY A 88 3.65 7.54 1.99
CA GLY A 88 4.93 7.89 2.61
C GLY A 88 5.62 6.73 3.32
N ILE A 89 5.27 5.49 3.02
CA ILE A 89 5.93 4.33 3.58
C ILE A 89 7.30 4.17 2.95
N THR A 90 8.33 4.03 3.77
CA THR A 90 9.70 3.80 3.30
C THR A 90 9.97 2.30 3.18
N PHE A 91 10.34 1.85 1.99
CA PHE A 91 10.79 0.48 1.74
C PHE A 91 12.31 0.50 1.60
N GLU A 92 13.00 -0.05 2.58
CA GLU A 92 14.46 -0.09 2.61
C GLU A 92 15.00 -0.94 1.46
N GLY A 93 15.86 -0.36 0.63
CA GLY A 93 16.43 -1.01 -0.55
C GLY A 93 15.66 -0.78 -1.84
N LEU A 94 14.52 -0.09 -1.79
CA LEU A 94 13.76 0.26 -2.99
C LEU A 94 14.32 1.52 -3.65
N ASP A 95 14.55 1.46 -4.97
CA ASP A 95 14.91 2.62 -5.77
C ASP A 95 13.67 3.48 -6.03
N VAL A 96 13.64 4.67 -5.43
CA VAL A 96 12.55 5.64 -5.58
C VAL A 96 12.89 6.81 -6.49
N SER A 97 14.02 6.72 -7.23
CA SER A 97 14.45 7.77 -8.14
C SER A 97 13.47 8.00 -9.30
N LYS A 98 12.75 6.98 -9.69
CA LYS A 98 11.70 7.04 -10.70
C LYS A 98 10.34 7.04 -10.04
N ARG A 99 9.52 8.01 -10.39
CA ARG A 99 8.16 8.12 -9.86
C ARG A 99 7.18 7.27 -10.62
N LEU A 100 6.13 6.83 -9.93
CA LEU A 100 5.09 6.00 -10.51
C LEU A 100 3.82 6.82 -10.84
N PHE A 101 3.31 7.58 -9.87
CA PHE A 101 2.03 8.29 -10.00
C PHE A 101 2.11 9.78 -9.72
N LEU A 102 2.82 10.22 -8.68
CA LEU A 102 2.74 11.57 -8.18
C LEU A 102 3.79 12.50 -8.79
N PRO A 103 3.41 13.72 -9.21
CA PRO A 103 4.37 14.77 -9.55
C PRO A 103 5.12 15.26 -8.30
N GLU A 104 6.26 15.95 -8.52
CA GLU A 104 7.17 16.39 -7.46
C GLU A 104 6.51 17.22 -6.37
N ASP A 105 5.64 18.14 -6.76
CA ASP A 105 4.98 19.06 -5.87
C ASP A 105 4.03 18.35 -4.87
N LEU A 106 3.52 17.17 -5.21
CA LEU A 106 2.66 16.38 -4.33
C LEU A 106 3.44 15.44 -3.41
N LEU A 107 4.73 15.20 -3.65
CA LEU A 107 5.54 14.34 -2.79
C LEU A 107 5.76 14.94 -1.39
N GLU A 108 5.76 16.25 -1.26
CA GLU A 108 5.90 16.93 0.02
C GLU A 108 4.75 16.64 0.99
N THR A 109 3.61 16.18 0.47
CA THR A 109 2.44 15.83 1.27
C THR A 109 2.36 14.36 1.64
N GLN A 110 3.34 13.57 1.26
CA GLN A 110 3.37 12.13 1.54
C GLN A 110 3.25 11.83 3.04
N GLY A 111 2.40 10.88 3.38
CA GLY A 111 2.23 10.43 4.76
C GLY A 111 1.53 11.43 5.68
N LYS A 112 1.14 12.59 5.18
CA LYS A 112 0.47 13.63 5.98
C LYS A 112 -1.06 13.56 5.90
N GLY A 113 -1.60 12.52 5.26
CA GLY A 113 -3.04 12.33 5.11
C GLY A 113 -3.73 13.36 4.22
N GLN A 114 -2.97 14.07 3.37
CA GLN A 114 -3.51 15.11 2.50
C GLN A 114 -4.00 14.57 1.15
N ILE A 115 -3.62 13.34 0.80
CA ILE A 115 -4.17 12.66 -0.36
C ILE A 115 -5.39 11.89 0.10
N MET A 116 -6.56 12.45 -0.17
CA MET A 116 -7.83 11.84 0.20
C MET A 116 -8.56 11.36 -1.04
N VAL A 117 -9.07 10.13 -0.98
CA VAL A 117 -10.01 9.64 -1.99
C VAL A 117 -11.38 10.21 -1.66
N THR A 118 -11.82 11.18 -2.45
CA THR A 118 -13.13 11.81 -2.28
C THR A 118 -14.14 11.13 -3.21
N PRO A 119 -15.27 10.62 -2.70
CA PRO A 119 -16.32 10.07 -3.55
C PRO A 119 -16.81 11.09 -4.57
N LEU A 120 -17.15 10.62 -5.76
CA LEU A 120 -17.59 11.48 -6.85
C LEU A 120 -18.82 12.31 -6.47
N SER A 121 -19.72 11.76 -5.66
CA SER A 121 -20.90 12.46 -5.15
C SER A 121 -20.55 13.72 -4.36
N GLU A 122 -19.54 13.66 -3.50
CA GLU A 122 -19.08 14.82 -2.72
C GLU A 122 -18.41 15.87 -3.59
N LEU A 123 -17.69 15.47 -4.63
CA LEU A 123 -17.08 16.40 -5.60
C LEU A 123 -18.14 17.17 -6.36
N VAL A 124 -19.23 16.54 -6.74
CA VAL A 124 -20.35 17.18 -7.42
C VAL A 124 -21.02 18.23 -6.52
N GLU A 125 -21.25 17.92 -5.25
CA GLU A 125 -21.82 18.86 -4.28
C GLU A 125 -20.91 20.08 -4.07
N LYS A 126 -19.61 19.88 -3.90
CA LYS A 126 -18.65 20.98 -3.75
C LYS A 126 -18.60 21.89 -4.97
N ASN A 127 -18.68 21.33 -6.17
CA ASN A 127 -18.70 22.11 -7.40
C ASN A 127 -20.00 22.92 -7.57
N GLN A 128 -21.13 22.39 -7.14
CA GLN A 128 -22.40 23.10 -7.16
C GLN A 128 -22.41 24.26 -6.18
N THR A 129 -21.84 24.10 -5.00
CA THR A 129 -21.72 25.16 -3.99
C THR A 129 -20.83 26.30 -4.50
N ASN A 130 -19.68 25.97 -5.12
CA ASN A 130 -18.78 26.96 -5.69
C ASN A 130 -19.44 27.79 -6.83
N LYS A 131 -20.28 27.15 -7.65
CA LYS A 131 -21.02 27.86 -8.70
C LYS A 131 -22.07 28.84 -8.16
N LYS A 132 -22.68 28.51 -7.02
CA LYS A 132 -23.65 29.45 -6.39
C LYS A 132 -22.95 30.64 -5.75
N GLU A 133 -21.76 30.50 -5.21
CA GLU A 133 -20.98 31.59 -4.63
C GLU A 133 -20.30 32.45 -5.70
N GLY A 134 -20.05 31.92 -6.89
CA GLY A 134 -19.46 32.65 -8.02
C GLY A 134 -20.45 33.34 -8.93
N SER A 135 -21.75 33.18 -8.75
CA SER A 135 -22.81 33.88 -9.54
C SER A 135 -23.34 35.06 -8.76
N VAL A 136 -22.69 36.17 -8.95
CA VAL A 136 -23.24 37.49 -8.52
C VAL A 136 -24.09 38.03 -9.65
#